data_b81e110bb6d7127e25dc761151171fb9
#
_entry.id   b81e110bb6d7127e25dc761151171fb9
#
_cell.length_a   1.000
_cell.length_b   1.000
_cell.length_c   1.000
_cell.angle_alpha   90.00
_cell.angle_beta   90.00
_cell.angle_gamma   90.00
#
_symmetry.space_group_name_H-M   'P 1'
#
loop_
_entity.id
_entity.type
_entity.pdbx_description
1 polymer ?
#
loop_
_entity_poly.entity_id
_entity_poly.type
_entity_poly.pdbx_seq_one_letter_code
_entity_poly.pdbx_strand_id
1 'polypeptide(L)'
;MSRVFSRLHPQLAESLEEKGWQPTPVQEHVLPDVMAGHDRLIIAPTGSGKTMAGILPLFHRCLTESWPSMSILYITPLRALNRDVDRRLTELAEAVGLRVDVRHGDTSQSQRAKQTRNPPNLLVTTPETFQLMFSGKNLRAMLSSVKAVVVDEVHDLAASERGWQLGVGL
;
A
#
# COMPACT_ATOMS: atom_id res chain seq x y z
N MET A 1 -10.58 -21.25 8.14
CA MET A 1 -10.03 -20.32 7.14
C MET A 1 -11.05 -19.98 6.08
N SER A 2 -11.22 -18.71 5.72
CA SER A 2 -12.18 -18.34 4.67
C SER A 2 -11.67 -18.72 3.29
N ARG A 3 -12.60 -18.99 2.34
CA ARG A 3 -12.27 -19.42 0.97
C ARG A 3 -11.40 -18.40 0.21
N VAL A 4 -11.50 -17.10 0.48
CA VAL A 4 -10.70 -16.08 -0.22
C VAL A 4 -9.29 -15.96 0.37
N PHE A 5 -9.15 -16.03 1.69
CA PHE A 5 -7.83 -15.96 2.33
C PHE A 5 -6.98 -17.22 2.06
N SER A 6 -7.61 -18.39 1.88
CA SER A 6 -6.87 -19.62 1.50
C SER A 6 -6.23 -19.56 0.11
N ARG A 7 -6.59 -18.58 -0.71
CA ARG A 7 -5.99 -18.34 -2.04
C ARG A 7 -4.80 -17.40 -2.01
N LEU A 8 -4.56 -16.74 -0.89
CA LEU A 8 -3.40 -15.88 -0.70
C LEU A 8 -2.11 -16.72 -0.61
N HIS A 9 -0.97 -16.05 -0.70
CA HIS A 9 0.33 -16.69 -0.46
C HIS A 9 0.31 -17.40 0.91
N PRO A 10 0.85 -18.64 1.04
CA PRO A 10 0.70 -19.45 2.26
C PRO A 10 1.07 -18.71 3.56
N GLN A 11 2.21 -18.02 3.60
CA GLN A 11 2.65 -17.24 4.76
C GLN A 11 1.65 -16.13 5.13
N LEU A 12 1.06 -15.47 4.13
CA LEU A 12 0.08 -14.40 4.36
C LEU A 12 -1.23 -14.99 4.89
N ALA A 13 -1.67 -16.11 4.33
CA ALA A 13 -2.86 -16.82 4.76
C ALA A 13 -2.75 -17.31 6.21
N GLU A 14 -1.61 -17.91 6.58
CA GLU A 14 -1.28 -18.37 7.93
C GLU A 14 -1.27 -17.21 8.94
N SER A 15 -0.60 -16.10 8.60
CA SER A 15 -0.57 -14.91 9.47
C SER A 15 -1.96 -14.32 9.73
N LEU A 16 -2.85 -14.34 8.73
CA LEU A 16 -4.24 -13.88 8.90
C LEU A 16 -5.05 -14.84 9.78
N GLU A 17 -4.82 -16.15 9.64
CA GLU A 17 -5.48 -17.16 10.45
C GLU A 17 -5.06 -17.11 11.94
N GLU A 18 -3.76 -17.00 12.21
CA GLU A 18 -3.21 -16.80 13.55
C GLU A 18 -3.80 -15.57 14.26
N LYS A 19 -4.04 -14.50 13.50
CA LYS A 19 -4.68 -13.27 14.01
C LYS A 19 -6.21 -13.40 14.14
N GLY A 20 -6.80 -14.52 13.75
CA GLY A 20 -8.25 -14.74 13.76
C GLY A 20 -9.01 -13.83 12.78
N TRP A 21 -8.34 -13.30 11.75
CA TRP A 21 -8.98 -12.39 10.80
C TRP A 21 -9.92 -13.13 9.87
N GLN A 22 -11.10 -12.51 9.64
CA GLN A 22 -12.06 -12.95 8.66
C GLN A 22 -12.17 -11.88 7.56
N PRO A 23 -12.34 -12.26 6.30
CA PRO A 23 -12.50 -11.30 5.23
C PRO A 23 -13.83 -10.58 5.38
N THR A 24 -13.80 -9.29 5.08
CA THR A 24 -15.03 -8.51 4.92
C THR A 24 -15.64 -8.76 3.53
N PRO A 25 -16.93 -8.48 3.30
CA PRO A 25 -17.55 -8.61 1.98
C PRO A 25 -16.80 -7.88 0.87
N VAL A 26 -16.25 -6.69 1.17
CA VAL A 26 -15.43 -5.92 0.22
C VAL A 26 -14.15 -6.68 -0.15
N GLN A 27 -13.49 -7.29 0.81
CA GLN A 27 -12.28 -8.08 0.58
C GLN A 27 -12.60 -9.34 -0.23
N GLU A 28 -13.67 -10.06 0.09
CA GLU A 28 -14.09 -11.25 -0.68
C GLU A 28 -14.32 -10.93 -2.16
N HIS A 29 -14.87 -9.75 -2.43
CA HIS A 29 -15.17 -9.32 -3.80
C HIS A 29 -13.92 -8.81 -4.55
N VAL A 30 -13.05 -8.05 -3.90
CA VAL A 30 -11.93 -7.34 -4.54
C VAL A 30 -10.69 -8.21 -4.68
N LEU A 31 -10.37 -9.03 -3.66
CA LEU A 31 -9.11 -9.78 -3.63
C LEU A 31 -8.85 -10.61 -4.90
N PRO A 32 -9.81 -11.41 -5.41
CA PRO A 32 -9.56 -12.26 -6.58
C PRO A 32 -9.13 -11.47 -7.82
N ASP A 33 -9.74 -10.31 -8.02
CA ASP A 33 -9.49 -9.48 -9.19
C ASP A 33 -8.12 -8.81 -9.15
N VAL A 34 -7.76 -8.21 -8.00
CA VAL A 34 -6.46 -7.56 -7.84
C VAL A 34 -5.31 -8.57 -7.81
N MET A 35 -5.55 -9.77 -7.26
CA MET A 35 -4.59 -10.88 -7.34
C MET A 35 -4.35 -11.32 -8.79
N ALA A 36 -5.38 -11.24 -9.65
CA ALA A 36 -5.27 -11.51 -11.08
C ALA A 36 -4.63 -10.36 -11.88
N GLY A 37 -4.27 -9.25 -11.24
CA GLY A 37 -3.62 -8.11 -11.87
C GLY A 37 -4.56 -7.07 -12.47
N HIS A 38 -5.84 -7.12 -12.14
CA HIS A 38 -6.81 -6.14 -12.63
C HIS A 38 -6.84 -4.89 -11.74
N ASP A 39 -6.91 -3.71 -12.37
CA ASP A 39 -7.17 -2.46 -11.67
C ASP A 39 -8.60 -2.40 -11.14
N ARG A 40 -8.79 -1.82 -9.95
CA ARG A 40 -10.12 -1.71 -9.32
C ARG A 40 -10.32 -0.36 -8.63
N LEU A 41 -11.52 0.18 -8.80
CA LEU A 41 -12.03 1.27 -7.97
C LEU A 41 -12.92 0.65 -6.88
N ILE A 42 -12.56 0.89 -5.62
CA ILE A 42 -13.28 0.35 -4.45
C ILE A 42 -14.12 1.46 -3.84
N ILE A 43 -15.44 1.34 -3.94
CA ILE A 43 -16.40 2.26 -3.33
C ILE A 43 -17.15 1.50 -2.24
N ALA A 44 -16.88 1.84 -0.98
CA ALA A 44 -17.49 1.17 0.17
C ALA A 44 -17.45 2.10 1.41
N PRO A 45 -18.32 1.88 2.41
CA PRO A 45 -18.33 2.68 3.63
C PRO A 45 -17.00 2.68 4.39
N THR A 46 -16.79 3.69 5.23
CA THR A 46 -15.65 3.73 6.16
C THR A 46 -15.72 2.52 7.11
N GLY A 47 -14.58 1.92 7.44
CA GLY A 47 -14.52 0.73 8.30
C GLY A 47 -14.86 -0.60 7.60
N SER A 48 -15.23 -0.61 6.33
CA SER A 48 -15.55 -1.84 5.57
C SER A 48 -14.31 -2.71 5.21
N GLY A 49 -13.10 -2.24 5.51
CA GLY A 49 -11.87 -2.97 5.20
C GLY A 49 -11.25 -2.66 3.84
N LYS A 50 -11.58 -1.51 3.21
CA LYS A 50 -11.05 -1.06 1.91
C LYS A 50 -9.53 -1.09 1.82
N THR A 51 -8.85 -0.54 2.82
CA THR A 51 -7.37 -0.49 2.86
C THR A 51 -6.77 -1.88 2.71
N MET A 52 -7.25 -2.84 3.49
CA MET A 52 -6.78 -4.23 3.40
C MET A 52 -7.24 -4.93 2.11
N ALA A 53 -8.41 -4.56 1.55
CA ALA A 53 -8.84 -5.06 0.25
C ALA A 53 -7.88 -4.67 -0.88
N GLY A 54 -7.26 -3.48 -0.79
CA GLY A 54 -6.24 -3.04 -1.75
C GLY A 54 -4.85 -3.63 -1.49
N ILE A 55 -4.45 -3.77 -0.24
CA ILE A 55 -3.06 -4.13 0.13
C ILE A 55 -2.81 -5.66 0.19
N LEU A 56 -3.74 -6.45 0.75
CA LEU A 56 -3.56 -7.91 0.86
C LEU A 56 -3.23 -8.59 -0.48
N PRO A 57 -3.97 -8.31 -1.57
CA PRO A 57 -3.66 -8.93 -2.86
C PRO A 57 -2.32 -8.45 -3.44
N LEU A 58 -1.87 -7.24 -3.11
CA LEU A 58 -0.55 -6.75 -3.53
C LEU A 58 0.58 -7.41 -2.74
N PHE A 59 0.39 -7.67 -1.45
CA PHE A 59 1.34 -8.48 -0.67
C PHE A 59 1.41 -9.91 -1.21
N HIS A 60 0.26 -10.52 -1.55
CA HIS A 60 0.23 -11.82 -2.23
C HIS A 60 1.06 -11.80 -3.52
N ARG A 61 0.85 -10.84 -4.40
CA ARG A 61 1.60 -10.70 -5.65
C ARG A 61 3.08 -10.42 -5.42
N CYS A 62 3.40 -9.56 -4.45
CA CYS A 62 4.78 -9.25 -4.07
C CYS A 62 5.55 -10.52 -3.69
N LEU A 63 4.94 -11.41 -2.91
CA LEU A 63 5.53 -12.68 -2.50
C LEU A 63 5.57 -13.71 -3.62
N THR A 64 4.48 -13.85 -4.37
CA THR A 64 4.35 -14.87 -5.43
C THR A 64 5.21 -14.55 -6.65
N GLU A 65 5.25 -13.28 -7.04
CA GLU A 65 5.98 -12.79 -8.21
C GLU A 65 7.40 -12.30 -7.86
N SER A 66 7.82 -12.42 -6.60
CA SER A 66 9.13 -11.97 -6.09
C SER A 66 9.44 -10.52 -6.46
N TRP A 67 8.50 -9.61 -6.18
CA TRP A 67 8.69 -8.20 -6.51
C TRP A 67 9.85 -7.56 -5.73
N PRO A 68 10.61 -6.65 -6.34
CA PRO A 68 11.70 -5.96 -5.66
C PRO A 68 11.19 -5.03 -4.56
N SER A 69 12.11 -4.50 -3.76
CA SER A 69 11.82 -3.37 -2.86
C SER A 69 11.25 -2.19 -3.65
N MET A 70 10.44 -1.36 -3.00
CA MET A 70 9.73 -0.21 -3.60
C MET A 70 8.75 -0.60 -4.71
N SER A 71 8.14 -1.76 -4.61
CA SER A 71 7.18 -2.26 -5.62
C SER A 71 5.76 -1.77 -5.40
N ILE A 72 5.41 -1.39 -4.18
CA ILE A 72 4.05 -0.94 -3.83
C ILE A 72 4.13 0.48 -3.27
N LEU A 73 3.35 1.37 -3.87
CA LEU A 73 3.17 2.74 -3.41
C LEU A 73 1.73 2.93 -2.92
N TYR A 74 1.57 3.40 -1.69
CA TYR A 74 0.28 3.70 -1.10
C TYR A 74 0.19 5.20 -0.81
N ILE A 75 -0.67 5.88 -1.57
CA ILE A 75 -0.85 7.33 -1.49
C ILE A 75 -2.14 7.63 -0.74
N THR A 76 -2.03 8.37 0.35
CA THR A 76 -3.17 8.72 1.21
C THR A 76 -2.99 10.12 1.81
N PRO A 77 -4.06 10.88 2.05
CA PRO A 77 -3.96 12.15 2.75
C PRO A 77 -3.35 11.99 4.15
N LEU A 78 -2.56 12.98 4.61
CA LEU A 78 -1.90 12.94 5.92
C LEU A 78 -2.86 12.65 7.08
N ARG A 79 -4.07 13.19 7.02
CA ARG A 79 -5.13 12.98 8.04
C ARG A 79 -5.64 11.53 8.09
N ALA A 80 -5.51 10.80 6.99
CA ALA A 80 -5.91 9.39 6.90
C ALA A 80 -4.78 8.44 7.31
N LEU A 81 -3.55 8.94 7.50
CA LEU A 81 -2.43 8.19 8.08
C LEU A 81 -2.70 7.93 9.57
N ASN A 82 -3.53 6.92 9.81
CA ASN A 82 -3.90 6.49 11.14
C ASN A 82 -2.85 5.51 11.66
N ARG A 83 -2.38 5.73 12.90
CA ARG A 83 -1.41 4.85 13.58
C ARG A 83 -1.84 3.38 13.62
N ASP A 84 -3.16 3.12 13.70
CA ASP A 84 -3.69 1.76 13.74
C ASP A 84 -3.58 1.05 12.38
N VAL A 85 -3.84 1.76 11.28
CA VAL A 85 -3.69 1.21 9.93
C VAL A 85 -2.21 0.96 9.65
N ASP A 86 -1.35 1.93 9.95
CA ASP A 86 0.11 1.81 9.79
C ASP A 86 0.66 0.63 10.59
N ARG A 87 0.28 0.50 11.86
CA ARG A 87 0.68 -0.63 12.71
C ARG A 87 0.24 -1.97 12.14
N ARG A 88 -1.04 -2.10 11.73
CA ARG A 88 -1.58 -3.35 11.16
C ARG A 88 -0.88 -3.75 9.87
N LEU A 89 -0.60 -2.78 9.00
CA LEU A 89 0.13 -3.01 7.75
C LEU A 89 1.57 -3.46 8.04
N THR A 90 2.25 -2.79 8.97
CA THR A 90 3.62 -3.12 9.37
C THR A 90 3.70 -4.52 9.98
N GLU A 91 2.86 -4.83 10.97
CA GLU A 91 2.83 -6.15 11.61
C GLU A 91 2.55 -7.30 10.62
N LEU A 92 1.67 -7.06 9.65
CA LEU A 92 1.33 -8.06 8.65
C LEU A 92 2.47 -8.25 7.65
N ALA A 93 3.09 -7.15 7.21
CA ALA A 93 4.22 -7.19 6.29
C ALA A 93 5.43 -7.90 6.92
N GLU A 94 5.78 -7.56 8.15
CA GLU A 94 6.89 -8.17 8.89
C GLU A 94 6.69 -9.68 9.09
N ALA A 95 5.45 -10.12 9.37
CA ALA A 95 5.12 -11.53 9.51
C ALA A 95 5.40 -12.36 8.25
N VAL A 96 5.43 -11.72 7.08
CA VAL A 96 5.69 -12.38 5.78
C VAL A 96 7.02 -11.93 5.15
N GLY A 97 7.91 -11.31 5.92
CA GLY A 97 9.23 -10.87 5.46
C GLY A 97 9.22 -9.65 4.55
N LEU A 98 8.12 -8.92 4.48
CA LEU A 98 8.01 -7.64 3.76
C LEU A 98 8.24 -6.47 4.72
N ARG A 99 8.57 -5.32 4.15
CA ARG A 99 8.78 -4.08 4.91
C ARG A 99 7.83 -2.98 4.44
N VAL A 100 7.27 -2.26 5.41
CA VAL A 100 6.48 -1.06 5.23
C VAL A 100 7.21 0.11 5.85
N ASP A 101 7.26 1.22 5.16
CA ASP A 101 7.73 2.50 5.71
C ASP A 101 6.76 3.63 5.34
N VAL A 102 6.72 4.66 6.18
CA VAL A 102 5.93 5.87 5.95
C VAL A 102 6.84 7.05 5.64
N ARG A 103 6.49 7.82 4.60
CA ARG A 103 7.21 9.04 4.23
C ARG A 103 6.23 10.18 3.98
N HIS A 104 6.31 11.22 4.81
CA HIS A 104 5.50 12.44 4.71
C HIS A 104 6.36 13.68 5.01
N GLY A 105 5.76 14.86 5.03
CA GLY A 105 6.47 16.12 5.26
C GLY A 105 7.37 16.13 6.49
N ASP A 106 6.89 15.54 7.60
CA ASP A 106 7.60 15.54 8.89
C ASP A 106 8.60 14.37 9.05
N THR A 107 8.74 13.50 8.06
CA THR A 107 9.74 12.41 8.09
C THR A 107 11.13 13.01 8.13
N SER A 108 11.93 12.64 9.16
CA SER A 108 13.27 13.18 9.37
C SER A 108 14.22 12.87 8.21
N GLN A 109 15.25 13.71 8.02
CA GLN A 109 16.25 13.48 6.97
C GLN A 109 16.98 12.15 7.13
N SER A 110 17.26 11.72 8.36
CA SER A 110 17.91 10.45 8.65
C SER A 110 17.04 9.26 8.21
N GLN A 111 15.74 9.30 8.49
CA GLN A 111 14.77 8.30 8.03
C GLN A 111 14.65 8.30 6.52
N ARG A 112 14.55 9.47 5.87
CA ARG A 112 14.53 9.60 4.41
C ARG A 112 15.77 8.99 3.76
N ALA A 113 16.96 9.24 4.33
CA ALA A 113 18.21 8.66 3.85
C ALA A 113 18.25 7.14 4.03
N LYS A 114 17.72 6.60 5.15
CA LYS A 114 17.60 5.16 5.39
C LYS A 114 16.67 4.52 4.35
N GLN A 115 15.51 5.10 4.10
CA GLN A 115 14.53 4.62 3.12
C GLN A 115 15.10 4.62 1.69
N THR A 116 15.93 5.61 1.35
CA THR A 116 16.58 5.68 0.03
C THR A 116 17.68 4.62 -0.13
N ARG A 117 18.44 4.34 0.93
CA ARG A 117 19.51 3.30 0.90
C ARG A 117 18.97 1.88 0.99
N ASN A 118 17.89 1.69 1.72
CA ASN A 118 17.23 0.41 1.92
C ASN A 118 15.71 0.59 1.77
N PRO A 119 15.19 0.62 0.53
CA PRO A 119 13.78 0.89 0.27
C PRO A 119 12.86 -0.20 0.86
N PRO A 120 11.67 0.16 1.38
CA PRO A 120 10.66 -0.81 1.81
C PRO A 120 10.02 -1.51 0.60
N ASN A 121 9.26 -2.57 0.82
CA ASN A 121 8.42 -3.16 -0.23
C ASN A 121 7.19 -2.29 -0.52
N LEU A 122 6.56 -1.77 0.53
CA LEU A 122 5.47 -0.82 0.47
C LEU A 122 5.89 0.50 1.10
N LEU A 123 5.80 1.58 0.33
CA LEU A 123 5.96 2.94 0.84
C LEU A 123 4.61 3.63 0.94
N VAL A 124 4.23 4.01 2.16
CA VAL A 124 3.07 4.86 2.42
C VAL A 124 3.51 6.32 2.34
N THR A 125 2.80 7.14 1.58
CA THR A 125 3.17 8.54 1.37
C THR A 125 1.96 9.45 1.18
N THR A 126 2.18 10.75 1.27
CA THR A 126 1.15 11.76 0.93
C THR A 126 1.31 12.23 -0.52
N PRO A 127 0.24 12.77 -1.13
CA PRO A 127 0.30 13.31 -2.50
C PRO A 127 1.41 14.34 -2.68
N GLU A 128 1.59 15.24 -1.72
CA GLU A 128 2.60 16.29 -1.75
C GLU A 128 4.03 15.70 -1.71
N THR A 129 4.23 14.70 -0.84
CA THR A 129 5.54 14.04 -0.73
C THR A 129 5.85 13.21 -1.96
N PHE A 130 4.84 12.52 -2.51
CA PHE A 130 4.97 11.78 -3.77
C PHE A 130 5.48 12.67 -4.90
N GLN A 131 4.92 13.89 -5.07
CA GLN A 131 5.38 14.84 -6.08
C GLN A 131 6.83 15.26 -5.88
N LEU A 132 7.22 15.52 -4.62
CA LEU A 132 8.61 15.85 -4.32
C LEU A 132 9.59 14.71 -4.65
N MET A 133 9.11 13.46 -4.71
CA MET A 133 9.95 12.33 -5.10
C MET A 133 10.37 12.39 -6.57
N PHE A 134 9.63 13.05 -7.44
CA PHE A 134 10.04 13.24 -8.84
C PHE A 134 11.19 14.24 -9.00
N SER A 135 11.39 15.15 -8.05
CA SER A 135 12.40 16.20 -8.14
C SER A 135 13.84 15.71 -7.90
N GLY A 136 14.00 14.55 -7.25
CA GLY A 136 15.30 13.99 -6.88
C GLY A 136 15.72 12.80 -7.75
N LYS A 137 16.93 12.80 -8.32
CA LYS A 137 17.42 11.70 -9.16
C LYS A 137 17.31 10.32 -8.48
N ASN A 138 17.72 10.21 -7.22
CA ASN A 138 17.67 8.96 -6.47
C ASN A 138 16.23 8.51 -6.16
N LEU A 139 15.33 9.45 -5.88
CA LEU A 139 13.93 9.17 -5.60
C LEU A 139 13.18 8.74 -6.86
N ARG A 140 13.48 9.37 -7.99
CA ARG A 140 12.93 8.94 -9.29
C ARG A 140 13.39 7.52 -9.65
N ALA A 141 14.64 7.17 -9.36
CA ALA A 141 15.14 5.81 -9.56
C ALA A 141 14.41 4.79 -8.67
N MET A 142 14.04 5.16 -7.43
CA MET A 142 13.21 4.30 -6.57
C MET A 142 11.82 4.06 -7.17
N LEU A 143 11.20 5.08 -7.76
CA LEU A 143 9.88 4.97 -8.35
C LEU A 143 9.84 4.04 -9.58
N SER A 144 10.97 3.82 -10.26
CA SER A 144 11.04 2.94 -11.44
C SER A 144 10.77 1.46 -11.12
N SER A 145 10.85 1.04 -9.87
CA SER A 145 10.55 -0.34 -9.43
C SER A 145 9.10 -0.54 -9.00
N VAL A 146 8.28 0.52 -8.98
CA VAL A 146 6.88 0.44 -8.58
C VAL A 146 6.09 -0.40 -9.58
N LYS A 147 5.38 -1.40 -9.06
CA LYS A 147 4.52 -2.33 -9.81
C LYS A 147 3.04 -2.07 -9.58
N ALA A 148 2.71 -1.50 -8.41
CA ALA A 148 1.34 -1.20 -8.05
C ALA A 148 1.24 0.08 -7.24
N VAL A 149 0.18 0.85 -7.49
CA VAL A 149 -0.15 2.07 -6.76
C VAL A 149 -1.55 1.93 -6.15
N VAL A 150 -1.67 2.22 -4.88
CA VAL A 150 -2.96 2.36 -4.20
C VAL A 150 -3.16 3.83 -3.87
N VAL A 151 -4.27 4.37 -4.32
CA VAL A 151 -4.69 5.74 -3.98
C VAL A 151 -5.90 5.65 -3.07
N ASP A 152 -5.73 6.03 -1.80
CA ASP A 152 -6.82 6.02 -0.81
C ASP A 152 -7.47 7.41 -0.70
N GLU A 153 -8.71 7.43 -0.23
CA GLU A 153 -9.52 8.65 -0.05
C GLU A 153 -9.54 9.51 -1.34
N VAL A 154 -9.74 8.87 -2.49
CA VAL A 154 -9.72 9.53 -3.83
C VAL A 154 -10.63 10.75 -3.88
N HIS A 155 -11.75 10.75 -3.15
CA HIS A 155 -12.70 11.86 -3.11
C HIS A 155 -12.10 13.13 -2.48
N ASP A 156 -11.19 13.00 -1.51
CA ASP A 156 -10.46 14.13 -0.92
C ASP A 156 -9.45 14.73 -1.90
N LEU A 157 -8.89 13.87 -2.76
CA LEU A 157 -7.95 14.27 -3.79
C LEU A 157 -8.66 14.92 -4.97
N ALA A 158 -9.76 14.33 -5.43
CA ALA A 158 -10.52 14.82 -6.59
C ALA A 158 -11.11 16.22 -6.39
N ALA A 159 -11.42 16.60 -5.15
CA ALA A 159 -11.96 17.91 -4.80
C ALA A 159 -10.88 19.00 -4.58
N SER A 160 -9.61 18.70 -4.79
CA SER A 160 -8.51 19.61 -4.47
C SER A 160 -7.52 19.76 -5.61
N GLU A 161 -6.78 20.90 -5.64
CA GLU A 161 -5.62 21.09 -6.55
C GLU A 161 -4.59 19.95 -6.45
N ARG A 162 -4.54 19.26 -5.31
CA ARG A 162 -3.68 18.10 -5.04
C ARG A 162 -3.99 16.90 -5.94
N GLY A 163 -5.26 16.72 -6.34
CA GLY A 163 -5.67 15.65 -7.25
C GLY A 163 -5.19 15.87 -8.68
N TRP A 164 -5.22 17.11 -9.16
CA TRP A 164 -4.66 17.47 -10.47
C TRP A 164 -3.17 17.19 -10.53
N GLN A 165 -2.46 17.53 -9.47
CA GLN A 165 -1.04 17.30 -9.35
C GLN A 165 -0.70 15.81 -9.30
N LEU A 166 -1.54 14.98 -8.65
CA LEU A 166 -1.36 13.54 -8.59
C LEU A 166 -1.56 12.89 -9.97
N GLY A 167 -2.58 13.33 -10.72
CA GLY A 167 -2.89 12.80 -12.05
C GLY A 167 -1.80 13.05 -13.09
N VAL A 168 -0.91 14.05 -12.88
CA VAL A 168 0.26 14.29 -13.75
C VAL A 168 1.43 13.35 -13.40
N GLY A 169 1.45 12.78 -12.18
CA GLY A 169 2.55 11.92 -11.71
C GLY A 169 2.29 10.42 -11.85
N LEU A 170 1.06 10.01 -12.09
CA LEU A 170 0.64 8.61 -12.29
C LEU A 170 0.56 8.27 -13.78
#